data_8865f9028a64f8646d227390edab167e
#
_entry.id   8865f9028a64f8646d227390edab167e
#
_cell.length_a   1.000
_cell.length_b   1.000
_cell.length_c   1.000
_cell.angle_alpha   90.00
_cell.angle_beta   90.00
_cell.angle_gamma   90.00
#
_symmetry.space_group_name_H-M   'P 1'
#
loop_
_entity.id
_entity.type
_entity.pdbx_description
1 polymer ?
#
loop_
_entity_poly.entity_id
_entity_poly.type
_entity_poly.pdbx_seq_one_letter_code
_entity_poly.pdbx_strand_id
1 'polypeptide(L)'
;MKKRIFSFVLAVLMIASLLPATALAANIVDSGTCGANGSNLTWTLDSKGVLTISGRGGMRDYGASDAPWYDSRSRVKSAVIAEGVTSIGDSAFCNCTSLTSVTIPNSVTSIGEFAFRGCSSLTSVTIPNSVTSIGDGAFASCTSLTGIRVTEGNSHYSSDASGVLFNKDKTTLVQCPGAFAAYTIPDSVTSIGGSAFRGCSSLTSVTIPDSVTSFGSDAFQGCTSLTSVTIPDSVTSIGGWAFYYCTSLTSVTIPDGVTSIGSYAFSYCTSLTSVTIPDSVTSFGDRAFDHCTSLTSVTIPDSVTSFGKGAFSYCKSLTSVTIPNSVTSIDYSAFFGCSSLTSVTIPNSVTSIGDDAFSCCTSLTSVTIPNGVTSIGEQAFSGCKSLTSVTIPDSVTSIGKFAFRGCASLTSVTIPNSVTSIGDGAFAS
;
A
#
# COMPACT_ATOMS: atom_id res chain seq x y z
N MET A 1 -26.33 -42.77 -31.30
CA MET A 1 -26.36 -42.15 -29.96
C MET A 1 -26.03 -40.66 -29.97
N LYS A 2 -26.52 -39.88 -30.96
CA LYS A 2 -26.25 -38.41 -31.08
C LYS A 2 -27.50 -37.52 -31.10
N LYS A 3 -28.68 -38.03 -30.68
CA LYS A 3 -29.97 -37.28 -30.71
C LYS A 3 -30.61 -37.02 -29.34
N ARG A 4 -29.98 -37.37 -28.20
CA ARG A 4 -30.58 -37.18 -26.85
C ARG A 4 -29.95 -36.06 -26.00
N ILE A 5 -28.84 -35.42 -26.43
CA ILE A 5 -28.18 -34.38 -25.67
C ILE A 5 -28.74 -32.99 -26.02
N PHE A 6 -29.30 -32.77 -27.21
CA PHE A 6 -29.86 -31.48 -27.62
C PHE A 6 -31.22 -31.14 -26.99
N SER A 7 -31.94 -32.17 -26.48
CA SER A 7 -33.28 -31.95 -25.88
C SER A 7 -33.22 -31.50 -24.43
N PHE A 8 -32.11 -31.71 -23.72
CA PHE A 8 -31.98 -31.33 -22.31
C PHE A 8 -31.57 -29.87 -22.11
N VAL A 9 -30.80 -29.31 -23.04
CA VAL A 9 -30.37 -27.88 -22.97
C VAL A 9 -31.51 -26.95 -23.37
N LEU A 10 -32.40 -27.37 -24.28
CA LEU A 10 -33.57 -26.59 -24.70
C LEU A 10 -34.69 -26.59 -23.62
N ALA A 11 -34.80 -27.65 -22.84
CA ALA A 11 -35.79 -27.76 -21.75
C ALA A 11 -35.43 -26.92 -20.55
N VAL A 12 -34.13 -26.66 -20.27
CA VAL A 12 -33.71 -25.76 -19.17
C VAL A 12 -33.90 -24.29 -19.55
N LEU A 13 -33.80 -23.92 -20.84
CA LEU A 13 -34.03 -22.56 -21.32
C LEU A 13 -35.51 -22.22 -21.44
N MET A 14 -36.44 -23.19 -21.58
CA MET A 14 -37.89 -22.95 -21.62
C MET A 14 -38.55 -22.95 -20.22
N ILE A 15 -37.92 -23.49 -19.20
CA ILE A 15 -38.46 -23.50 -17.84
C ILE A 15 -38.23 -22.11 -17.15
N ALA A 16 -37.25 -21.33 -17.62
CA ALA A 16 -37.02 -19.96 -17.11
C ALA A 16 -38.07 -18.92 -17.55
N SER A 17 -38.98 -19.24 -18.50
CA SER A 17 -39.99 -18.32 -19.02
C SER A 17 -41.45 -18.61 -18.54
N LEU A 18 -41.66 -19.61 -17.68
CA LEU A 18 -42.97 -20.03 -17.17
C LEU A 18 -43.04 -20.08 -15.63
N LEU A 19 -42.26 -19.31 -14.95
CA LEU A 19 -42.49 -19.08 -13.52
C LEU A 19 -43.66 -18.06 -13.43
N PRO A 20 -44.76 -18.40 -12.72
CA PRO A 20 -45.85 -17.47 -12.52
C PRO A 20 -45.35 -16.23 -11.78
N ALA A 21 -45.88 -15.08 -12.11
CA ALA A 21 -45.61 -13.75 -11.51
C ALA A 21 -45.96 -13.65 -10.01
N THR A 22 -45.98 -14.77 -9.30
CA THR A 22 -46.07 -14.89 -7.85
C THR A 22 -44.75 -15.35 -7.20
N ALA A 23 -43.60 -15.15 -7.88
CA ALA A 23 -42.33 -15.15 -7.17
C ALA A 23 -42.44 -14.07 -6.10
N LEU A 24 -42.41 -14.48 -4.82
CA LEU A 24 -42.46 -13.61 -3.62
C LEU A 24 -41.73 -12.32 -3.94
N ALA A 25 -42.48 -11.18 -3.91
CA ALA A 25 -41.86 -9.87 -4.00
C ALA A 25 -40.73 -9.84 -2.97
N ALA A 26 -39.50 -9.79 -3.43
CA ALA A 26 -38.34 -9.72 -2.53
C ALA A 26 -38.61 -8.50 -1.65
N ASN A 27 -38.62 -8.67 -0.31
CA ASN A 27 -38.80 -7.55 0.61
C ASN A 27 -37.63 -6.58 0.41
N ILE A 28 -37.81 -5.57 -0.42
CA ILE A 28 -36.85 -4.50 -0.63
C ILE A 28 -36.70 -3.75 0.69
N VAL A 29 -35.50 -3.69 1.20
CA VAL A 29 -35.18 -3.03 2.47
C VAL A 29 -34.51 -1.68 2.26
N ASP A 30 -33.93 -1.46 1.06
CA ASP A 30 -33.29 -0.22 0.69
C ASP A 30 -33.23 -0.08 -0.84
N SER A 31 -33.20 1.17 -1.35
CA SER A 31 -33.17 1.42 -2.79
C SER A 31 -32.77 2.85 -3.11
N GLY A 32 -32.35 3.11 -4.35
CA GLY A 32 -31.99 4.45 -4.81
C GLY A 32 -31.46 4.47 -6.22
N THR A 33 -30.74 5.54 -6.55
CA THR A 33 -30.05 5.73 -7.83
C THR A 33 -28.56 5.62 -7.69
N CYS A 34 -27.88 5.12 -8.73
CA CYS A 34 -26.43 4.90 -8.73
C CYS A 34 -25.77 5.17 -10.10
N GLY A 35 -26.49 5.81 -11.01
CA GLY A 35 -25.98 6.09 -12.35
C GLY A 35 -25.10 7.32 -12.44
N ALA A 36 -24.11 7.28 -13.33
CA ALA A 36 -23.24 8.42 -13.64
C ALA A 36 -24.01 9.63 -14.16
N ASN A 37 -25.12 9.38 -14.85
CA ASN A 37 -26.03 10.40 -15.38
C ASN A 37 -27.34 10.49 -14.55
N GLY A 38 -27.22 10.57 -13.21
CA GLY A 38 -28.36 10.70 -12.32
C GLY A 38 -29.14 9.40 -12.15
N SER A 39 -30.39 9.35 -12.63
CA SER A 39 -31.31 8.20 -12.43
C SER A 39 -31.25 7.15 -13.54
N ASN A 40 -30.23 7.17 -14.42
CA ASN A 40 -30.10 6.17 -15.49
C ASN A 40 -29.86 4.75 -14.96
N LEU A 41 -29.34 4.60 -13.76
CA LEU A 41 -29.25 3.35 -13.01
C LEU A 41 -29.95 3.48 -11.66
N THR A 42 -30.62 2.40 -11.27
CA THR A 42 -31.24 2.22 -9.95
C THR A 42 -30.68 1.00 -9.27
N TRP A 43 -30.74 0.98 -7.95
CA TRP A 43 -30.37 -0.18 -7.15
C TRP A 43 -31.45 -0.51 -6.13
N THR A 44 -31.53 -1.77 -5.78
CA THR A 44 -32.37 -2.30 -4.71
C THR A 44 -31.59 -3.31 -3.90
N LEU A 45 -31.77 -3.29 -2.57
CA LEU A 45 -31.25 -4.30 -1.64
C LEU A 45 -32.45 -5.01 -1.01
N ASP A 46 -32.48 -6.33 -1.11
CA ASP A 46 -33.54 -7.13 -0.50
C ASP A 46 -33.18 -7.63 0.91
N SER A 47 -34.15 -8.19 1.62
CA SER A 47 -33.99 -8.73 2.97
C SER A 47 -33.07 -9.95 3.04
N LYS A 48 -32.75 -10.60 1.90
CA LYS A 48 -31.82 -11.72 1.81
C LYS A 48 -30.38 -11.27 1.58
N GLY A 49 -30.18 -9.96 1.30
CA GLY A 49 -28.87 -9.36 1.02
C GLY A 49 -28.50 -9.39 -0.46
N VAL A 50 -29.46 -9.50 -1.37
CA VAL A 50 -29.23 -9.38 -2.82
C VAL A 50 -29.28 -7.92 -3.20
N LEU A 51 -28.17 -7.37 -3.66
CA LEU A 51 -28.07 -6.04 -4.25
C LEU A 51 -28.25 -6.16 -5.76
N THR A 52 -29.31 -5.60 -6.31
CA THR A 52 -29.59 -5.60 -7.76
C THR A 52 -29.41 -4.19 -8.32
N ILE A 53 -28.62 -4.07 -9.39
CA ILE A 53 -28.39 -2.82 -10.13
C ILE A 53 -29.01 -2.96 -11.50
N SER A 54 -29.88 -2.02 -11.89
CA SER A 54 -30.67 -2.07 -13.11
C SER A 54 -30.68 -0.72 -13.81
N GLY A 55 -30.93 -0.74 -15.13
CA GLY A 55 -31.00 0.45 -15.97
C GLY A 55 -30.06 0.36 -17.17
N ARG A 56 -29.71 1.52 -17.76
CA ARG A 56 -28.82 1.59 -18.93
C ARG A 56 -27.78 2.67 -18.76
N GLY A 57 -26.49 2.29 -19.03
CA GLY A 57 -25.34 3.18 -18.96
C GLY A 57 -24.40 2.88 -17.81
N GLY A 58 -23.46 3.79 -17.53
CA GLY A 58 -22.42 3.62 -16.55
C GLY A 58 -22.88 3.86 -15.12
N MET A 59 -22.30 3.13 -14.18
CA MET A 59 -22.38 3.42 -12.75
C MET A 59 -21.51 4.64 -12.44
N ARG A 60 -21.88 5.39 -11.41
CA ARG A 60 -21.09 6.49 -10.88
C ARG A 60 -19.83 5.98 -10.19
N ASP A 61 -18.75 6.75 -10.25
CA ASP A 61 -17.54 6.54 -9.44
C ASP A 61 -17.77 7.06 -8.03
N TYR A 62 -17.24 6.34 -7.03
CA TYR A 62 -17.39 6.63 -5.61
C TYR A 62 -16.03 6.74 -4.92
N GLY A 63 -16.00 7.53 -3.86
CA GLY A 63 -14.96 7.39 -2.84
C GLY A 63 -15.17 6.08 -2.04
N ALA A 64 -14.21 5.72 -1.23
CA ALA A 64 -14.20 4.44 -0.51
C ALA A 64 -15.42 4.21 0.42
N SER A 65 -16.17 5.27 0.74
CA SER A 65 -17.33 5.26 1.65
C SER A 65 -18.58 5.93 1.08
N ASP A 66 -18.62 6.20 -0.24
CA ASP A 66 -19.66 7.06 -0.83
C ASP A 66 -20.70 6.31 -1.65
N ALA A 67 -20.54 5.00 -1.84
CA ALA A 67 -21.53 4.18 -2.54
C ALA A 67 -22.88 4.26 -1.80
N PRO A 68 -24.02 4.41 -2.50
CA PRO A 68 -25.33 4.63 -1.86
C PRO A 68 -25.78 3.50 -0.92
N TRP A 69 -25.22 2.32 -1.05
CA TRP A 69 -25.43 1.16 -0.16
C TRP A 69 -24.32 0.99 0.89
N TYR A 70 -23.42 1.97 1.04
CA TYR A 70 -22.26 1.84 1.92
C TYR A 70 -22.64 1.50 3.37
N ASP A 71 -23.65 2.13 3.94
CA ASP A 71 -24.10 1.85 5.31
C ASP A 71 -24.69 0.44 5.46
N SER A 72 -25.21 -0.13 4.37
CA SER A 72 -25.75 -1.48 4.29
C SER A 72 -24.74 -2.51 3.74
N ARG A 73 -23.50 -2.13 3.46
CA ARG A 73 -22.48 -2.98 2.78
C ARG A 73 -22.23 -4.34 3.43
N SER A 74 -22.28 -4.40 4.76
CA SER A 74 -22.12 -5.66 5.50
C SER A 74 -23.30 -6.63 5.34
N ARG A 75 -24.44 -6.15 4.83
CA ARG A 75 -25.63 -6.96 4.54
C ARG A 75 -25.64 -7.46 3.10
N VAL A 76 -24.84 -6.89 2.20
CA VAL A 76 -24.76 -7.29 0.79
C VAL A 76 -24.05 -8.64 0.69
N LYS A 77 -24.81 -9.69 0.38
CA LYS A 77 -24.32 -11.07 0.25
C LYS A 77 -24.08 -11.47 -1.21
N SER A 78 -24.86 -10.93 -2.11
CA SER A 78 -24.67 -11.13 -3.56
C SER A 78 -25.02 -9.84 -4.30
N ALA A 79 -24.34 -9.63 -5.43
CA ALA A 79 -24.61 -8.51 -6.33
C ALA A 79 -25.01 -9.03 -7.71
N VAL A 80 -26.13 -8.52 -8.23
CA VAL A 80 -26.63 -8.82 -9.58
C VAL A 80 -26.60 -7.52 -10.36
N ILE A 81 -25.74 -7.45 -11.35
CA ILE A 81 -25.66 -6.33 -12.29
C ILE A 81 -26.45 -6.75 -13.54
N ALA A 82 -27.53 -6.03 -13.85
CA ALA A 82 -28.41 -6.36 -14.95
C ALA A 82 -27.82 -5.95 -16.32
N GLU A 83 -28.28 -6.62 -17.37
CA GLU A 83 -27.95 -6.21 -18.75
C GLU A 83 -28.36 -4.76 -19.02
N GLY A 84 -27.50 -4.03 -19.74
CA GLY A 84 -27.64 -2.60 -20.00
C GLY A 84 -26.75 -1.72 -19.13
N VAL A 85 -26.26 -2.23 -17.99
CA VAL A 85 -25.20 -1.55 -17.21
C VAL A 85 -23.88 -1.69 -17.95
N THR A 86 -23.19 -0.57 -18.22
CA THR A 86 -21.98 -0.57 -19.06
C THR A 86 -20.68 -0.44 -18.28
N SER A 87 -20.72 0.04 -17.03
CA SER A 87 -19.55 0.12 -16.15
C SER A 87 -19.90 -0.15 -14.71
N ILE A 88 -18.94 -0.68 -13.97
CA ILE A 88 -18.92 -0.73 -12.51
C ILE A 88 -17.99 0.41 -12.06
N GLY A 89 -18.52 1.36 -11.28
CA GLY A 89 -17.76 2.55 -10.87
C GLY A 89 -16.65 2.25 -9.87
N ASP A 90 -15.74 3.20 -9.68
CA ASP A 90 -14.69 3.14 -8.68
C ASP A 90 -15.28 2.91 -7.29
N SER A 91 -14.64 2.06 -6.50
CA SER A 91 -15.02 1.74 -5.13
C SER A 91 -16.48 1.30 -4.91
N ALA A 92 -17.24 0.96 -5.97
CA ALA A 92 -18.69 0.70 -5.90
C ALA A 92 -19.08 -0.37 -4.87
N PHE A 93 -18.29 -1.43 -4.72
CA PHE A 93 -18.50 -2.51 -3.73
C PHE A 93 -17.40 -2.54 -2.67
N CYS A 94 -16.69 -1.42 -2.47
CA CYS A 94 -15.59 -1.36 -1.52
C CYS A 94 -16.07 -1.76 -0.11
N ASN A 95 -15.34 -2.70 0.53
CA ASN A 95 -15.64 -3.24 1.86
C ASN A 95 -17.04 -3.89 2.00
N CYS A 96 -17.63 -4.42 0.93
CA CYS A 96 -18.77 -5.32 1.00
C CYS A 96 -18.29 -6.69 1.53
N THR A 97 -17.95 -6.75 2.83
CA THR A 97 -17.26 -7.90 3.44
C THR A 97 -18.06 -9.20 3.42
N SER A 98 -19.39 -9.13 3.32
CA SER A 98 -20.27 -10.30 3.24
C SER A 98 -20.58 -10.74 1.80
N LEU A 99 -20.09 -10.02 0.79
CA LEU A 99 -20.31 -10.32 -0.63
C LEU A 99 -19.61 -11.63 -1.00
N THR A 100 -20.38 -12.66 -1.34
CA THR A 100 -19.85 -13.98 -1.72
C THR A 100 -19.82 -14.19 -3.23
N SER A 101 -20.65 -13.48 -3.97
CA SER A 101 -20.75 -13.63 -5.42
C SER A 101 -21.21 -12.33 -6.11
N VAL A 102 -20.73 -12.14 -7.33
CA VAL A 102 -21.17 -11.05 -8.23
C VAL A 102 -21.43 -11.62 -9.63
N THR A 103 -22.53 -11.20 -10.26
CA THR A 103 -22.81 -11.47 -11.66
C THR A 103 -22.53 -10.21 -12.46
N ILE A 104 -21.57 -10.29 -13.39
CA ILE A 104 -21.18 -9.21 -14.30
C ILE A 104 -21.69 -9.59 -15.72
N PRO A 105 -22.61 -8.82 -16.31
CA PRO A 105 -23.18 -9.14 -17.61
C PRO A 105 -22.26 -8.72 -18.77
N ASN A 106 -22.57 -9.22 -19.97
CA ASN A 106 -21.82 -8.89 -21.18
C ASN A 106 -22.01 -7.42 -21.67
N SER A 107 -22.87 -6.65 -21.04
CA SER A 107 -22.96 -5.21 -21.31
C SER A 107 -21.88 -4.38 -20.61
N VAL A 108 -21.21 -4.94 -19.58
CA VAL A 108 -20.15 -4.23 -18.83
C VAL A 108 -18.86 -4.23 -19.62
N THR A 109 -18.31 -3.03 -19.85
CA THR A 109 -17.04 -2.83 -20.58
C THR A 109 -15.90 -2.39 -19.67
N SER A 110 -16.20 -1.84 -18.47
CA SER A 110 -15.18 -1.41 -17.51
C SER A 110 -15.53 -1.74 -16.06
N ILE A 111 -14.51 -2.05 -15.29
CA ILE A 111 -14.55 -2.23 -13.83
C ILE A 111 -13.60 -1.21 -13.24
N GLY A 112 -14.09 -0.35 -12.37
CA GLY A 112 -13.37 0.78 -11.81
C GLY A 112 -12.27 0.40 -10.80
N GLU A 113 -11.49 1.39 -10.41
CA GLU A 113 -10.44 1.26 -9.41
C GLU A 113 -11.05 0.88 -8.05
N PHE A 114 -10.45 -0.11 -7.37
CA PHE A 114 -10.95 -0.61 -6.07
C PHE A 114 -12.42 -1.04 -6.05
N ALA A 115 -13.04 -1.32 -7.19
CA ALA A 115 -14.48 -1.59 -7.30
C ALA A 115 -14.97 -2.65 -6.31
N PHE A 116 -14.21 -3.73 -6.08
CA PHE A 116 -14.50 -4.81 -5.12
C PHE A 116 -13.46 -4.92 -4.00
N ARG A 117 -12.67 -3.88 -3.76
CA ARG A 117 -11.66 -3.90 -2.71
C ARG A 117 -12.27 -4.27 -1.36
N GLY A 118 -11.64 -5.23 -0.65
CA GLY A 118 -12.08 -5.62 0.70
C GLY A 118 -13.36 -6.44 0.73
N CYS A 119 -13.80 -7.01 -0.40
CA CYS A 119 -14.85 -8.02 -0.44
C CYS A 119 -14.30 -9.36 0.08
N SER A 120 -14.04 -9.43 1.38
CA SER A 120 -13.29 -10.53 1.99
C SER A 120 -13.96 -11.89 1.91
N SER A 121 -15.27 -11.97 1.68
CA SER A 121 -16.02 -13.22 1.48
C SER A 121 -16.20 -13.62 0.00
N LEU A 122 -15.75 -12.77 -0.95
CA LEU A 122 -15.87 -13.07 -2.38
C LEU A 122 -14.93 -14.22 -2.76
N THR A 123 -15.50 -15.33 -3.31
CA THR A 123 -14.73 -16.54 -3.56
C THR A 123 -14.27 -16.69 -5.01
N SER A 124 -15.02 -16.17 -5.94
CA SER A 124 -14.70 -16.21 -7.38
C SER A 124 -15.35 -15.07 -8.14
N VAL A 125 -14.73 -14.67 -9.25
CA VAL A 125 -15.27 -13.69 -10.20
C VAL A 125 -15.06 -14.20 -11.62
N THR A 126 -16.05 -13.94 -12.49
CA THR A 126 -15.91 -14.17 -13.93
C THR A 126 -15.93 -12.82 -14.65
N ILE A 127 -14.88 -12.56 -15.43
CA ILE A 127 -14.73 -11.36 -16.27
C ILE A 127 -15.26 -11.69 -17.66
N PRO A 128 -16.33 -11.06 -18.14
CA PRO A 128 -16.90 -11.34 -19.46
C PRO A 128 -16.04 -10.80 -20.61
N ASN A 129 -16.35 -11.24 -21.83
CA ASN A 129 -15.62 -10.84 -23.05
C ASN A 129 -15.68 -9.35 -23.35
N SER A 130 -16.73 -8.68 -22.90
CA SER A 130 -16.97 -7.25 -23.10
C SER A 130 -16.02 -6.35 -22.29
N VAL A 131 -15.42 -6.85 -21.19
CA VAL A 131 -14.58 -6.03 -20.33
C VAL A 131 -13.25 -5.73 -21.01
N THR A 132 -13.00 -4.45 -21.24
CA THR A 132 -11.80 -3.92 -21.88
C THR A 132 -10.90 -3.12 -20.92
N SER A 133 -11.42 -2.76 -19.73
CA SER A 133 -10.70 -2.01 -18.71
C SER A 133 -11.01 -2.53 -17.31
N ILE A 134 -9.96 -2.73 -16.51
CA ILE A 134 -10.03 -3.08 -15.08
C ILE A 134 -9.06 -2.14 -14.36
N GLY A 135 -9.59 -1.35 -13.42
CA GLY A 135 -8.81 -0.41 -12.63
C GLY A 135 -7.91 -1.09 -11.60
N ASP A 136 -6.89 -0.38 -11.14
CA ASP A 136 -5.93 -0.89 -10.17
C ASP A 136 -6.64 -1.32 -8.89
N GLY A 137 -6.21 -2.47 -8.36
CA GLY A 137 -6.75 -3.00 -7.11
C GLY A 137 -8.24 -3.33 -7.13
N ALA A 138 -8.86 -3.49 -8.30
CA ALA A 138 -10.30 -3.78 -8.41
C ALA A 138 -10.76 -4.93 -7.48
N PHE A 139 -9.90 -5.93 -7.25
CA PHE A 139 -10.14 -7.07 -6.35
C PHE A 139 -9.14 -7.16 -5.19
N ALA A 140 -8.47 -6.05 -4.86
CA ALA A 140 -7.52 -6.01 -3.76
C ALA A 140 -8.18 -6.39 -2.42
N SER A 141 -7.45 -7.07 -1.54
CA SER A 141 -7.94 -7.49 -0.22
C SER A 141 -9.21 -8.38 -0.24
N CYS A 142 -9.50 -9.05 -1.35
CA CYS A 142 -10.51 -10.11 -1.43
C CYS A 142 -9.89 -11.41 -0.90
N THR A 143 -9.77 -11.54 0.43
CA THR A 143 -8.95 -12.57 1.09
C THR A 143 -9.46 -14.00 0.90
N SER A 144 -10.73 -14.20 0.56
CA SER A 144 -11.29 -15.51 0.23
C SER A 144 -11.31 -15.80 -1.26
N LEU A 145 -10.82 -14.88 -2.12
CA LEU A 145 -10.85 -15.05 -3.57
C LEU A 145 -9.85 -16.12 -3.99
N THR A 146 -10.36 -17.20 -4.57
CA THR A 146 -9.58 -18.35 -5.04
C THR A 146 -9.27 -18.31 -6.53
N GLY A 147 -9.93 -17.44 -7.28
CA GLY A 147 -9.66 -17.28 -8.72
C GLY A 147 -10.51 -16.22 -9.39
N ILE A 148 -9.90 -15.56 -10.37
CA ILE A 148 -10.55 -14.64 -11.31
C ILE A 148 -10.51 -15.33 -12.67
N ARG A 149 -11.68 -15.68 -13.22
CA ARG A 149 -11.81 -16.33 -14.52
C ARG A 149 -12.11 -15.31 -15.58
N VAL A 150 -11.34 -15.30 -16.65
CA VAL A 150 -11.63 -14.50 -17.84
C VAL A 150 -12.32 -15.42 -18.87
N THR A 151 -13.47 -14.98 -19.38
CA THR A 151 -14.21 -15.74 -20.40
C THR A 151 -13.38 -15.87 -21.68
N GLU A 152 -13.40 -17.04 -22.28
CA GLU A 152 -12.71 -17.32 -23.56
C GLU A 152 -13.14 -16.29 -24.62
N GLY A 153 -12.17 -15.75 -25.37
CA GLY A 153 -12.41 -14.73 -26.38
C GLY A 153 -12.28 -13.27 -25.88
N ASN A 154 -12.06 -13.03 -24.59
CA ASN A 154 -11.71 -11.65 -24.14
C ASN A 154 -10.41 -11.21 -24.82
N SER A 155 -10.43 -9.99 -25.40
CA SER A 155 -9.31 -9.44 -26.19
C SER A 155 -8.29 -8.64 -25.38
N HIS A 156 -8.57 -8.34 -24.10
CA HIS A 156 -7.74 -7.47 -23.25
C HIS A 156 -7.13 -8.20 -22.07
N TYR A 157 -7.80 -9.23 -21.57
CA TYR A 157 -7.41 -9.95 -20.36
C TYR A 157 -7.37 -11.46 -20.58
N SER A 158 -6.62 -12.11 -19.73
CA SER A 158 -6.55 -13.57 -19.62
C SER A 158 -6.35 -13.98 -18.17
N SER A 159 -6.66 -15.22 -17.83
CA SER A 159 -6.26 -15.82 -16.56
C SER A 159 -5.46 -17.08 -16.80
N ASP A 160 -4.59 -17.43 -15.83
CA ASP A 160 -3.92 -18.73 -15.84
C ASP A 160 -4.81 -19.84 -15.26
N ALA A 161 -4.28 -21.05 -15.19
CA ALA A 161 -5.01 -22.21 -14.63
C ALA A 161 -5.33 -22.04 -13.13
N SER A 162 -4.55 -21.23 -12.43
CA SER A 162 -4.75 -20.92 -11.01
C SER A 162 -5.76 -19.78 -10.78
N GLY A 163 -6.16 -19.06 -11.83
CA GLY A 163 -7.09 -17.93 -11.75
C GLY A 163 -6.44 -16.59 -11.42
N VAL A 164 -5.13 -16.43 -11.63
CA VAL A 164 -4.48 -15.14 -11.58
C VAL A 164 -4.81 -14.34 -12.83
N LEU A 165 -5.16 -13.07 -12.67
CA LEU A 165 -5.55 -12.17 -13.75
C LEU A 165 -4.33 -11.48 -14.37
N PHE A 166 -4.25 -11.51 -15.68
CA PHE A 166 -3.23 -10.85 -16.51
C PHE A 166 -3.85 -10.00 -17.61
N ASN A 167 -3.06 -9.11 -18.19
CA ASN A 167 -3.36 -8.59 -19.52
C ASN A 167 -3.35 -9.74 -20.55
N LYS A 168 -3.84 -9.48 -21.77
CA LYS A 168 -4.02 -10.54 -22.78
C LYS A 168 -2.75 -11.33 -23.06
N ASP A 169 -1.64 -10.63 -23.19
CA ASP A 169 -0.34 -11.20 -23.60
C ASP A 169 0.46 -11.77 -22.41
N LYS A 170 -0.11 -11.72 -21.20
CA LYS A 170 0.52 -12.15 -19.94
C LYS A 170 1.86 -11.48 -19.64
N THR A 171 2.04 -10.26 -20.10
CA THR A 171 3.21 -9.45 -19.78
C THR A 171 3.01 -8.61 -18.51
N THR A 172 1.75 -8.37 -18.13
CA THR A 172 1.41 -7.67 -16.88
C THR A 172 0.53 -8.57 -15.99
N LEU A 173 0.97 -8.81 -14.75
CA LEU A 173 0.13 -9.40 -13.72
C LEU A 173 -0.76 -8.31 -13.14
N VAL A 174 -2.09 -8.40 -13.38
CA VAL A 174 -3.06 -7.38 -12.98
C VAL A 174 -3.56 -7.63 -11.56
N GLN A 175 -3.92 -8.90 -11.22
CA GLN A 175 -4.42 -9.21 -9.88
C GLN A 175 -4.19 -10.67 -9.52
N CYS A 176 -3.54 -10.90 -8.39
CA CYS A 176 -3.45 -12.20 -7.72
C CYS A 176 -4.67 -12.39 -6.79
N PRO A 177 -5.33 -13.56 -6.80
CA PRO A 177 -6.37 -13.89 -5.84
C PRO A 177 -5.86 -13.90 -4.40
N GLY A 178 -6.64 -13.30 -3.47
CA GLY A 178 -6.19 -13.04 -2.10
C GLY A 178 -6.04 -14.27 -1.20
N ALA A 179 -6.62 -15.42 -1.60
CA ALA A 179 -6.54 -16.67 -0.82
C ALA A 179 -5.21 -17.43 -1.02
N PHE A 180 -4.34 -17.01 -1.93
CA PHE A 180 -3.12 -17.75 -2.24
C PHE A 180 -2.10 -17.65 -1.09
N ALA A 181 -1.55 -18.82 -0.74
CA ALA A 181 -0.46 -18.92 0.23
C ALA A 181 0.93 -18.78 -0.43
N ALA A 182 1.05 -19.20 -1.69
CA ALA A 182 2.26 -19.06 -2.50
C ALA A 182 1.92 -18.91 -3.97
N TYR A 183 2.76 -18.20 -4.71
CA TYR A 183 2.61 -18.10 -6.17
C TYR A 183 3.96 -17.93 -6.86
N THR A 184 4.12 -18.61 -8.00
CA THR A 184 5.26 -18.43 -8.90
C THR A 184 4.77 -17.65 -10.12
N ILE A 185 5.29 -16.44 -10.30
CA ILE A 185 4.95 -15.57 -11.43
C ILE A 185 5.60 -16.15 -12.69
N PRO A 186 4.85 -16.29 -13.80
CA PRO A 186 5.40 -16.81 -15.07
C PRO A 186 6.48 -15.90 -15.66
N ASP A 187 7.46 -16.50 -16.36
CA ASP A 187 8.58 -15.79 -17.02
C ASP A 187 8.14 -14.83 -18.14
N SER A 188 6.88 -14.93 -18.61
CA SER A 188 6.32 -13.96 -19.58
C SER A 188 6.03 -12.60 -18.97
N VAL A 189 5.94 -12.50 -17.62
CA VAL A 189 5.56 -11.27 -16.92
C VAL A 189 6.76 -10.34 -16.85
N THR A 190 6.58 -9.13 -17.35
CA THR A 190 7.59 -8.06 -17.30
C THR A 190 7.22 -6.95 -16.32
N SER A 191 5.95 -6.89 -15.89
CA SER A 191 5.45 -5.89 -14.94
C SER A 191 4.45 -6.48 -13.96
N ILE A 192 4.57 -6.11 -12.69
CA ILE A 192 3.57 -6.35 -11.66
C ILE A 192 2.75 -5.06 -11.52
N GLY A 193 1.44 -5.14 -11.80
CA GLY A 193 0.53 -3.99 -11.79
C GLY A 193 0.35 -3.35 -10.42
N GLY A 194 -0.24 -2.16 -10.39
CA GLY A 194 -0.62 -1.48 -9.17
C GLY A 194 -1.58 -2.32 -8.33
N SER A 195 -1.30 -2.45 -7.03
CA SER A 195 -2.12 -3.25 -6.09
C SER A 195 -2.28 -4.75 -6.45
N ALA A 196 -1.46 -5.31 -7.33
CA ALA A 196 -1.63 -6.67 -7.88
C ALA A 196 -1.70 -7.79 -6.82
N PHE A 197 -0.96 -7.67 -5.71
CA PHE A 197 -1.02 -8.56 -4.54
C PHE A 197 -1.55 -7.86 -3.29
N ARG A 198 -2.15 -6.67 -3.44
CA ARG A 198 -2.59 -5.89 -2.28
C ARG A 198 -3.60 -6.65 -1.43
N GLY A 199 -3.25 -6.82 -0.14
CA GLY A 199 -4.07 -7.53 0.83
C GLY A 199 -4.14 -9.04 0.65
N CYS A 200 -3.19 -9.64 -0.09
CA CYS A 200 -2.99 -11.10 -0.09
C CYS A 200 -2.39 -11.52 1.26
N SER A 201 -3.20 -11.44 2.31
CA SER A 201 -2.75 -11.63 3.70
C SER A 201 -2.32 -13.06 4.01
N SER A 202 -2.73 -14.04 3.21
CA SER A 202 -2.31 -15.45 3.32
C SER A 202 -0.99 -15.75 2.59
N LEU A 203 -0.49 -14.83 1.74
CA LEU A 203 0.69 -15.05 0.92
C LEU A 203 1.96 -15.09 1.79
N THR A 204 2.59 -16.26 1.87
CA THR A 204 3.83 -16.48 2.63
C THR A 204 5.07 -16.36 1.77
N SER A 205 4.94 -16.67 0.47
CA SER A 205 6.04 -16.60 -0.49
C SER A 205 5.57 -16.27 -1.89
N VAL A 206 6.41 -15.57 -2.64
CA VAL A 206 6.23 -15.27 -4.07
C VAL A 206 7.58 -15.43 -4.78
N THR A 207 7.56 -16.12 -5.93
CA THR A 207 8.73 -16.18 -6.82
C THR A 207 8.51 -15.17 -7.94
N ILE A 208 9.43 -14.22 -8.08
CA ILE A 208 9.40 -13.16 -9.10
C ILE A 208 10.51 -13.48 -10.11
N PRO A 209 10.19 -13.66 -11.39
CA PRO A 209 11.19 -14.00 -12.41
C PRO A 209 12.04 -12.77 -12.82
N ASP A 210 13.22 -13.04 -13.39
CA ASP A 210 14.14 -12.00 -13.86
C ASP A 210 13.60 -11.18 -15.04
N SER A 211 12.50 -11.58 -15.65
CA SER A 211 11.79 -10.80 -16.66
C SER A 211 11.07 -9.57 -16.11
N VAL A 212 10.77 -9.53 -14.79
CA VAL A 212 10.07 -8.41 -14.16
C VAL A 212 11.01 -7.22 -13.98
N THR A 213 10.65 -6.09 -14.56
CA THR A 213 11.46 -4.85 -14.50
C THR A 213 10.88 -3.77 -13.61
N SER A 214 9.60 -3.90 -13.21
CA SER A 214 8.92 -2.88 -12.41
C SER A 214 7.82 -3.45 -11.52
N PHE A 215 7.63 -2.78 -10.36
CA PHE A 215 6.50 -2.96 -9.47
C PHE A 215 5.65 -1.69 -9.47
N GLY A 216 4.34 -1.85 -9.67
CA GLY A 216 3.39 -0.76 -9.48
C GLY A 216 3.28 -0.33 -8.01
N SER A 217 2.66 0.81 -7.77
CA SER A 217 2.35 1.27 -6.41
C SER A 217 1.50 0.23 -5.69
N ASP A 218 1.70 0.10 -4.36
CA ASP A 218 0.92 -0.82 -3.52
C ASP A 218 1.02 -2.31 -3.92
N ALA A 219 1.96 -2.71 -4.78
CA ALA A 219 1.97 -4.04 -5.42
C ALA A 219 1.81 -5.20 -4.42
N PHE A 220 2.48 -5.16 -3.26
CA PHE A 220 2.40 -6.14 -2.17
C PHE A 220 1.88 -5.54 -0.86
N GLN A 221 1.20 -4.39 -0.91
CA GLN A 221 0.69 -3.75 0.29
C GLN A 221 -0.20 -4.70 1.10
N GLY A 222 0.07 -4.85 2.40
CA GLY A 222 -0.74 -5.67 3.30
C GLY A 222 -0.61 -7.18 3.10
N CYS A 223 0.47 -7.66 2.46
CA CYS A 223 0.84 -9.08 2.45
C CYS A 223 1.41 -9.45 3.83
N THR A 224 0.54 -9.50 4.84
CA THR A 224 0.94 -9.59 6.25
C THR A 224 1.64 -10.88 6.63
N SER A 225 1.48 -11.96 5.85
CA SER A 225 2.15 -13.25 6.07
C SER A 225 3.42 -13.42 5.23
N LEU A 226 3.77 -12.48 4.33
CA LEU A 226 4.95 -12.57 3.48
C LEU A 226 6.21 -12.46 4.34
N THR A 227 7.01 -13.54 4.38
CA THR A 227 8.20 -13.61 5.27
C THR A 227 9.48 -13.16 4.59
N SER A 228 9.55 -13.35 3.29
CA SER A 228 10.71 -12.94 2.48
C SER A 228 10.28 -12.70 1.03
N VAL A 229 11.02 -11.85 0.35
CA VAL A 229 10.90 -11.62 -1.10
C VAL A 229 12.28 -11.39 -1.69
N THR A 230 12.54 -12.04 -2.81
CA THR A 230 13.72 -11.75 -3.64
C THR A 230 13.25 -10.85 -4.79
N ILE A 231 13.80 -9.65 -4.84
CA ILE A 231 13.57 -8.70 -5.92
C ILE A 231 14.62 -9.00 -6.99
N PRO A 232 14.25 -9.29 -8.26
CA PRO A 232 15.21 -9.62 -9.30
C PRO A 232 16.07 -8.40 -9.71
N ASP A 233 17.29 -8.66 -10.21
CA ASP A 233 18.25 -7.63 -10.61
C ASP A 233 17.77 -6.74 -11.77
N SER A 234 16.78 -7.20 -12.52
CA SER A 234 16.11 -6.45 -13.60
C SER A 234 15.25 -5.29 -13.09
N VAL A 235 14.89 -5.27 -11.79
CA VAL A 235 14.04 -4.21 -11.21
C VAL A 235 14.85 -2.94 -10.99
N THR A 236 14.41 -1.83 -11.57
CA THR A 236 15.10 -0.53 -11.50
C THR A 236 14.51 0.45 -10.49
N SER A 237 13.30 0.19 -10.01
CA SER A 237 12.66 1.01 -8.99
C SER A 237 11.66 0.22 -8.15
N ILE A 238 11.54 0.60 -6.87
CA ILE A 238 10.51 0.08 -5.95
C ILE A 238 9.46 1.17 -5.80
N GLY A 239 8.22 0.87 -6.20
CA GLY A 239 7.11 1.82 -6.17
C GLY A 239 6.72 2.27 -4.75
N GLY A 240 5.95 3.37 -4.66
CA GLY A 240 5.39 3.80 -3.38
C GLY A 240 4.47 2.74 -2.78
N TRP A 241 4.49 2.59 -1.43
CA TRP A 241 3.72 1.58 -0.67
C TRP A 241 3.92 0.13 -1.13
N ALA A 242 4.93 -0.19 -1.94
CA ALA A 242 5.07 -1.51 -2.57
C ALA A 242 4.98 -2.67 -1.57
N PHE A 243 5.62 -2.55 -0.40
CA PHE A 243 5.60 -3.53 0.71
C PHE A 243 5.03 -2.94 2.01
N TYR A 244 4.21 -1.87 1.88
CA TYR A 244 3.59 -1.24 3.05
C TYR A 244 2.78 -2.27 3.85
N TYR A 245 3.00 -2.30 5.18
CA TYR A 245 2.28 -3.21 6.08
C TYR A 245 2.54 -4.71 5.82
N CYS A 246 3.72 -5.09 5.26
CA CYS A 246 4.19 -6.47 5.21
C CYS A 246 4.80 -6.85 6.56
N THR A 247 3.94 -7.04 7.56
CA THR A 247 4.34 -7.12 8.99
C THR A 247 5.20 -8.32 9.34
N SER A 248 5.15 -9.41 8.57
CA SER A 248 5.97 -10.61 8.75
C SER A 248 7.26 -10.62 7.93
N LEU A 249 7.51 -9.60 7.09
CA LEU A 249 8.71 -9.52 6.27
C LEU A 249 9.94 -9.34 7.15
N THR A 250 10.82 -10.37 7.20
CA THR A 250 12.00 -10.38 8.08
C THR A 250 13.25 -9.87 7.38
N SER A 251 13.32 -10.05 6.08
CA SER A 251 14.44 -9.62 5.25
C SER A 251 14.00 -9.28 3.83
N VAL A 252 14.70 -8.35 3.21
CA VAL A 252 14.58 -8.01 1.79
C VAL A 252 15.96 -7.68 1.25
N THR A 253 16.28 -8.23 0.08
CA THR A 253 17.46 -7.83 -0.68
C THR A 253 17.03 -6.88 -1.78
N ILE A 254 17.57 -5.67 -1.77
CA ILE A 254 17.34 -4.67 -2.82
C ILE A 254 18.49 -4.84 -3.81
N PRO A 255 18.21 -5.16 -5.09
CA PRO A 255 19.27 -5.42 -6.07
C PRO A 255 19.98 -4.15 -6.55
N ASP A 256 21.19 -4.33 -7.09
CA ASP A 256 22.04 -3.23 -7.58
C ASP A 256 21.44 -2.45 -8.77
N GLY A 257 20.39 -2.95 -9.40
CA GLY A 257 19.65 -2.24 -10.45
C GLY A 257 18.73 -1.12 -9.94
N VAL A 258 18.36 -1.16 -8.62
CA VAL A 258 17.40 -0.21 -8.05
C VAL A 258 18.05 1.14 -7.80
N THR A 259 17.50 2.19 -8.42
CA THR A 259 17.99 3.57 -8.28
C THR A 259 17.17 4.42 -7.30
N SER A 260 15.93 4.00 -7.01
CA SER A 260 15.05 4.72 -6.08
C SER A 260 14.11 3.80 -5.32
N ILE A 261 13.82 4.18 -4.07
CA ILE A 261 12.85 3.53 -3.19
C ILE A 261 11.73 4.54 -2.93
N GLY A 262 10.50 4.17 -3.29
CA GLY A 262 9.34 5.04 -3.20
C GLY A 262 8.90 5.37 -1.76
N SER A 263 8.01 6.36 -1.63
CA SER A 263 7.44 6.74 -0.33
C SER A 263 6.67 5.57 0.29
N TYR A 264 6.86 5.37 1.60
CA TYR A 264 6.24 4.28 2.39
C TYR A 264 6.55 2.86 1.88
N ALA A 265 7.56 2.67 1.03
CA ALA A 265 7.78 1.38 0.35
C ALA A 265 7.87 0.19 1.31
N PHE A 266 8.53 0.33 2.45
CA PHE A 266 8.67 -0.68 3.52
C PHE A 266 8.09 -0.22 4.86
N SER A 267 7.27 0.83 4.87
CA SER A 267 6.67 1.33 6.11
C SER A 267 5.79 0.26 6.75
N TYR A 268 5.84 0.14 8.08
CA TYR A 268 5.17 -0.91 8.88
C TYR A 268 5.63 -2.35 8.57
N CYS A 269 6.81 -2.57 8.00
CA CYS A 269 7.47 -3.88 7.98
C CYS A 269 8.05 -4.18 9.37
N THR A 270 7.17 -4.44 10.34
CA THR A 270 7.51 -4.47 11.76
C THR A 270 8.48 -5.59 12.16
N SER A 271 8.58 -6.66 11.36
CA SER A 271 9.51 -7.77 11.57
C SER A 271 10.83 -7.61 10.82
N LEU A 272 11.01 -6.58 9.99
CA LEU A 272 12.22 -6.36 9.20
C LEU A 272 13.40 -6.06 10.14
N THR A 273 14.40 -6.96 10.16
CA THR A 273 15.54 -6.87 11.09
C THR A 273 16.73 -6.15 10.49
N SER A 274 16.90 -6.26 9.19
CA SER A 274 17.98 -5.61 8.45
C SER A 274 17.58 -5.34 7.01
N VAL A 275 18.18 -4.31 6.42
CA VAL A 275 18.07 -4.00 4.99
C VAL A 275 19.44 -3.53 4.49
N THR A 276 19.85 -4.07 3.35
CA THR A 276 21.03 -3.57 2.62
C THR A 276 20.54 -2.72 1.47
N ILE A 277 21.00 -1.48 1.44
CA ILE A 277 20.67 -0.51 0.39
C ILE A 277 21.87 -0.46 -0.55
N PRO A 278 21.72 -0.79 -1.84
CA PRO A 278 22.84 -0.83 -2.78
C PRO A 278 23.32 0.58 -3.18
N ASP A 279 24.56 0.65 -3.67
CA ASP A 279 25.19 1.90 -4.13
C ASP A 279 24.50 2.55 -5.34
N SER A 280 23.59 1.84 -6.00
CA SER A 280 22.74 2.40 -7.08
C SER A 280 21.64 3.32 -6.57
N VAL A 281 21.22 3.19 -5.30
CA VAL A 281 20.14 4.01 -4.73
C VAL A 281 20.66 5.41 -4.42
N THR A 282 20.01 6.42 -4.99
CA THR A 282 20.39 7.83 -4.80
C THR A 282 19.48 8.59 -3.84
N SER A 283 18.26 8.07 -3.61
CA SER A 283 17.28 8.69 -2.68
C SER A 283 16.23 7.70 -2.21
N PHE A 284 15.63 7.97 -1.04
CA PHE A 284 14.40 7.31 -0.59
C PHE A 284 13.28 8.33 -0.50
N GLY A 285 12.05 7.84 -0.72
CA GLY A 285 10.85 8.63 -0.50
C GLY A 285 10.52 8.83 0.98
N ASP A 286 9.52 9.66 1.23
CA ASP A 286 9.02 9.93 2.58
C ASP A 286 8.60 8.61 3.26
N ARG A 287 9.00 8.45 4.53
CA ARG A 287 8.61 7.30 5.38
C ARG A 287 8.93 5.93 4.78
N ALA A 288 9.96 5.83 3.96
CA ALA A 288 10.30 4.58 3.25
C ALA A 288 10.44 3.37 4.19
N PHE A 289 11.00 3.54 5.40
CA PHE A 289 11.19 2.51 6.44
C PHE A 289 10.52 2.91 7.78
N ASP A 290 9.52 3.80 7.74
CA ASP A 290 8.79 4.21 8.92
C ASP A 290 8.15 3.01 9.64
N HIS A 291 8.20 2.95 10.98
CA HIS A 291 7.67 1.85 11.79
C HIS A 291 8.28 0.45 11.49
N CYS A 292 9.50 0.37 10.95
CA CYS A 292 10.28 -0.87 10.93
C CYS A 292 10.82 -1.14 12.33
N THR A 293 9.95 -1.53 13.25
CA THR A 293 10.23 -1.54 14.70
C THR A 293 11.30 -2.55 15.12
N SER A 294 11.55 -3.58 14.31
CA SER A 294 12.59 -4.59 14.56
C SER A 294 13.91 -4.29 13.84
N LEU A 295 14.01 -3.22 13.04
CA LEU A 295 15.20 -2.86 12.30
C LEU A 295 16.32 -2.47 13.27
N THR A 296 17.38 -3.28 13.33
CA THR A 296 18.50 -3.09 14.27
C THR A 296 19.64 -2.28 13.69
N SER A 297 19.82 -2.37 12.38
CA SER A 297 20.87 -1.66 11.65
C SER A 297 20.45 -1.36 10.23
N VAL A 298 20.97 -0.28 9.67
CA VAL A 298 20.86 0.09 8.26
C VAL A 298 22.19 0.69 7.80
N THR A 299 22.65 0.25 6.63
CA THR A 299 23.79 0.87 5.95
C THR A 299 23.23 1.76 4.85
N ILE A 300 23.51 3.06 4.93
CA ILE A 300 23.13 4.06 3.93
C ILE A 300 24.36 4.32 3.06
N PRO A 301 24.34 4.02 1.76
CA PRO A 301 25.51 4.18 0.88
C PRO A 301 25.81 5.64 0.56
N ASP A 302 27.06 5.91 0.16
CA ASP A 302 27.52 7.26 -0.23
C ASP A 302 26.83 7.82 -1.49
N SER A 303 26.13 7.00 -2.24
CA SER A 303 25.28 7.42 -3.37
C SER A 303 24.05 8.20 -2.95
N VAL A 304 23.57 7.98 -1.69
CA VAL A 304 22.37 8.65 -1.17
C VAL A 304 22.69 10.09 -0.81
N THR A 305 22.06 11.03 -1.50
CA THR A 305 22.23 12.48 -1.26
C THR A 305 21.15 13.08 -0.38
N SER A 306 19.99 12.40 -0.27
CA SER A 306 18.89 12.80 0.60
C SER A 306 18.01 11.61 0.94
N PHE A 307 17.36 11.66 2.07
CA PHE A 307 16.28 10.73 2.43
C PHE A 307 15.04 11.53 2.83
N GLY A 308 13.87 10.96 2.49
CA GLY A 308 12.60 11.65 2.69
C GLY A 308 12.24 11.87 4.15
N LYS A 309 11.24 12.70 4.37
CA LYS A 309 10.70 13.00 5.70
C LYS A 309 10.29 11.72 6.41
N GLY A 310 10.70 11.56 7.66
CA GLY A 310 10.36 10.39 8.46
C GLY A 310 10.89 9.06 7.95
N ALA A 311 11.93 9.06 7.11
CA ALA A 311 12.40 7.84 6.42
C ALA A 311 12.64 6.64 7.34
N PHE A 312 13.15 6.86 8.57
CA PHE A 312 13.40 5.84 9.60
C PHE A 312 12.63 6.14 10.91
N SER A 313 11.55 6.88 10.82
CA SER A 313 10.73 7.22 11.99
C SER A 313 10.21 5.93 12.66
N TYR A 314 10.20 5.91 14.00
CA TYR A 314 9.78 4.75 14.81
C TYR A 314 10.52 3.42 14.53
N CYS A 315 11.75 3.45 14.00
CA CYS A 315 12.65 2.30 13.98
C CYS A 315 13.18 2.05 15.41
N LYS A 316 12.32 1.50 16.27
CA LYS A 316 12.54 1.45 17.73
C LYS A 316 13.74 0.62 18.15
N SER A 317 14.14 -0.38 17.35
CA SER A 317 15.29 -1.26 17.63
C SER A 317 16.60 -0.78 17.00
N LEU A 318 16.57 0.31 16.21
CA LEU A 318 17.78 0.86 15.57
C LEU A 318 18.74 1.38 16.63
N THR A 319 19.93 0.78 16.70
CA THR A 319 20.91 1.10 17.75
C THR A 319 21.93 2.15 17.34
N SER A 320 22.26 2.18 16.07
CA SER A 320 23.19 3.15 15.49
C SER A 320 22.86 3.43 14.03
N VAL A 321 23.22 4.60 13.55
CA VAL A 321 23.16 4.96 12.13
C VAL A 321 24.37 5.82 11.77
N THR A 322 24.95 5.53 10.61
CA THR A 322 25.97 6.38 9.99
C THR A 322 25.33 7.09 8.80
N ILE A 323 25.31 8.40 8.84
CA ILE A 323 24.82 9.26 7.76
C ILE A 323 26.00 9.51 6.82
N PRO A 324 25.90 9.22 5.51
CA PRO A 324 27.01 9.37 4.57
C PRO A 324 27.34 10.85 4.29
N ASN A 325 28.58 11.08 3.84
CA ASN A 325 29.06 12.43 3.52
C ASN A 325 28.37 13.10 2.32
N SER A 326 27.61 12.35 1.56
CA SER A 326 26.78 12.84 0.45
C SER A 326 25.50 13.55 0.91
N VAL A 327 25.05 13.30 2.15
CA VAL A 327 23.82 13.90 2.70
C VAL A 327 24.10 15.32 3.19
N THR A 328 23.28 16.27 2.75
CA THR A 328 23.43 17.69 3.08
C THR A 328 22.38 18.21 4.06
N SER A 329 21.30 17.46 4.29
CA SER A 329 20.25 17.79 5.27
C SER A 329 19.69 16.55 5.94
N ILE A 330 19.31 16.66 7.21
CA ILE A 330 18.50 15.69 7.93
C ILE A 330 17.09 16.26 8.00
N ASP A 331 16.17 15.66 7.25
CA ASP A 331 14.82 16.18 7.08
C ASP A 331 13.91 15.96 8.30
N TYR A 332 12.70 16.53 8.22
CA TYR A 332 11.63 16.42 9.23
C TYR A 332 11.43 14.96 9.69
N SER A 333 11.50 14.76 11.01
CA SER A 333 11.23 13.46 11.67
C SER A 333 12.06 12.27 11.17
N ALA A 334 13.19 12.48 10.49
CA ALA A 334 13.95 11.41 9.82
C ALA A 334 14.21 10.19 10.72
N PHE A 335 14.53 10.39 12.02
CA PHE A 335 14.78 9.37 13.03
C PHE A 335 13.88 9.53 14.26
N PHE A 336 12.70 10.15 14.09
CA PHE A 336 11.74 10.33 15.18
C PHE A 336 11.40 9.02 15.87
N GLY A 337 11.47 8.97 17.21
CA GLY A 337 11.08 7.79 17.98
C GLY A 337 11.97 6.57 17.83
N CYS A 338 13.21 6.71 17.33
CA CYS A 338 14.24 5.66 17.34
C CYS A 338 14.76 5.46 18.78
N SER A 339 13.92 4.84 19.62
CA SER A 339 14.11 4.83 21.07
C SER A 339 15.35 4.06 21.54
N SER A 340 15.88 3.13 20.74
CA SER A 340 17.14 2.39 21.06
C SER A 340 18.39 3.02 20.46
N LEU A 341 18.27 4.13 19.70
CA LEU A 341 19.42 4.79 19.08
C LEU A 341 20.33 5.36 20.16
N THR A 342 21.52 4.79 20.30
CA THR A 342 22.51 5.21 21.32
C THR A 342 23.51 6.24 20.81
N SER A 343 23.78 6.19 19.50
CA SER A 343 24.72 7.09 18.83
C SER A 343 24.32 7.37 17.40
N VAL A 344 24.64 8.55 16.91
CA VAL A 344 24.52 8.97 15.53
C VAL A 344 25.77 9.73 15.10
N THR A 345 26.31 9.40 13.93
CA THR A 345 27.39 10.18 13.30
C THR A 345 26.76 11.08 12.23
N ILE A 346 26.82 12.39 12.48
CA ILE A 346 26.34 13.42 11.52
C ILE A 346 27.57 13.97 10.80
N PRO A 347 27.66 13.85 9.47
CA PRO A 347 28.84 14.29 8.72
C PRO A 347 28.88 15.83 8.57
N ASN A 348 30.08 16.35 8.27
CA ASN A 348 30.30 17.80 8.08
C ASN A 348 29.58 18.38 6.85
N SER A 349 29.09 17.54 5.96
CA SER A 349 28.26 17.95 4.81
C SER A 349 26.86 18.43 5.20
N VAL A 350 26.37 18.02 6.39
CA VAL A 350 25.04 18.41 6.85
C VAL A 350 25.02 19.88 7.27
N THR A 351 24.12 20.64 6.65
CA THR A 351 23.95 22.09 6.89
C THR A 351 22.70 22.42 7.70
N SER A 352 21.75 21.47 7.83
CA SER A 352 20.54 21.64 8.61
C SER A 352 20.06 20.36 9.27
N ILE A 353 19.53 20.49 10.49
CA ILE A 353 18.82 19.44 11.22
C ILE A 353 17.36 19.89 11.32
N GLY A 354 16.48 19.16 10.66
CA GLY A 354 15.06 19.48 10.54
C GLY A 354 14.26 19.31 11.84
N ASP A 355 13.01 19.75 11.80
CA ASP A 355 12.11 19.62 12.94
C ASP A 355 11.89 18.14 13.28
N ASP A 356 11.82 17.84 14.58
CA ASP A 356 11.64 16.49 15.12
C ASP A 356 12.68 15.44 14.66
N ALA A 357 13.77 15.82 14.02
CA ALA A 357 14.70 14.88 13.33
C ALA A 357 15.14 13.71 14.22
N PHE A 358 15.44 13.93 15.51
CA PHE A 358 15.81 12.93 16.52
C PHE A 358 14.90 12.98 17.76
N SER A 359 13.71 13.55 17.64
CA SER A 359 12.78 13.64 18.76
C SER A 359 12.42 12.24 19.27
N CYS A 360 12.33 12.07 20.58
CA CYS A 360 12.07 10.79 21.26
C CYS A 360 13.13 9.68 21.03
N CYS A 361 14.37 10.01 20.65
CA CYS A 361 15.51 9.10 20.69
C CYS A 361 15.99 8.92 22.14
N THR A 362 15.20 8.17 22.93
CA THR A 362 15.32 8.17 24.40
C THR A 362 16.65 7.58 24.90
N SER A 363 17.33 6.76 24.12
CA SER A 363 18.62 6.13 24.46
C SER A 363 19.85 6.91 23.94
N LEU A 364 19.64 8.00 23.17
CA LEU A 364 20.75 8.78 22.61
C LEU A 364 21.54 9.46 23.74
N THR A 365 22.82 9.10 23.86
CA THR A 365 23.68 9.54 24.98
C THR A 365 24.47 10.80 24.66
N SER A 366 24.87 10.97 23.41
CA SER A 366 25.62 12.14 22.96
C SER A 366 25.35 12.42 21.49
N VAL A 367 25.48 13.68 21.10
CA VAL A 367 25.44 14.12 19.71
C VAL A 367 26.47 15.22 19.49
N THR A 368 27.22 15.08 18.39
CA THR A 368 28.09 16.14 17.89
C THR A 368 27.42 16.78 16.69
N ILE A 369 27.07 18.04 16.80
CA ILE A 369 26.52 18.84 15.70
C ILE A 369 27.71 19.34 14.86
N PRO A 370 27.77 19.03 13.56
CA PRO A 370 28.93 19.41 12.74
C PRO A 370 28.97 20.91 12.42
N ASN A 371 30.18 21.41 12.10
CA ASN A 371 30.43 22.83 11.82
C ASN A 371 29.72 23.39 10.58
N GLY A 372 29.05 22.56 9.78
CA GLY A 372 28.21 22.99 8.65
C GLY A 372 26.82 23.44 9.06
N VAL A 373 26.32 23.01 10.24
CA VAL A 373 24.94 23.24 10.68
C VAL A 373 24.75 24.69 11.11
N THR A 374 23.80 25.38 10.50
CA THR A 374 23.45 26.78 10.81
C THR A 374 22.22 26.91 11.67
N SER A 375 21.34 25.89 11.70
CA SER A 375 20.12 25.90 12.50
C SER A 375 19.76 24.50 13.02
N ILE A 376 19.22 24.46 14.24
CA ILE A 376 18.64 23.26 14.85
C ILE A 376 17.13 23.45 14.85
N GLY A 377 16.40 22.53 14.23
CA GLY A 377 14.94 22.57 14.02
C GLY A 377 14.11 22.54 15.32
N GLU A 378 12.82 22.80 15.19
CA GLU A 378 11.86 22.65 16.29
C GLU A 378 11.84 21.19 16.76
N GLN A 379 11.89 20.99 18.10
CA GLN A 379 11.86 19.66 18.72
C GLN A 379 12.94 18.68 18.23
N ALA A 380 14.00 19.13 17.54
CA ALA A 380 14.96 18.26 16.86
C ALA A 380 15.54 17.14 17.75
N PHE A 381 15.75 17.39 19.05
CA PHE A 381 16.22 16.43 20.08
C PHE A 381 15.27 16.35 21.28
N SER A 382 14.01 16.75 21.12
CA SER A 382 13.03 16.71 22.21
C SER A 382 12.86 15.29 22.73
N GLY A 383 12.83 15.12 24.05
CA GLY A 383 12.65 13.79 24.67
C GLY A 383 13.84 12.84 24.56
N CYS A 384 15.03 13.31 24.20
CA CYS A 384 16.27 12.53 24.25
C CYS A 384 16.72 12.40 25.73
N LYS A 385 16.03 11.54 26.49
CA LYS A 385 16.13 11.47 27.96
C LYS A 385 17.53 11.10 28.45
N SER A 386 18.29 10.31 27.68
CA SER A 386 19.65 9.86 28.04
C SER A 386 20.75 10.79 27.55
N LEU A 387 20.41 11.89 26.83
CA LEU A 387 21.40 12.81 26.29
C LEU A 387 22.12 13.56 27.42
N THR A 388 23.40 13.26 27.61
CA THR A 388 24.23 13.86 28.67
C THR A 388 25.04 15.04 28.20
N SER A 389 25.38 15.08 26.92
CA SER A 389 26.17 16.16 26.32
C SER A 389 25.76 16.45 24.88
N VAL A 390 25.83 17.70 24.51
CA VAL A 390 25.72 18.18 23.14
C VAL A 390 26.78 19.27 22.91
N THR A 391 27.46 19.17 21.77
CA THR A 391 28.37 20.24 21.32
C THR A 391 27.66 21.01 20.21
N ILE A 392 27.42 22.32 20.45
CA ILE A 392 26.84 23.25 19.49
C ILE A 392 27.99 24.07 18.89
N PRO A 393 28.24 23.96 17.57
CA PRO A 393 29.35 24.66 16.93
C PRO A 393 29.04 26.16 16.70
N ASP A 394 30.12 26.94 16.47
CA ASP A 394 30.02 28.39 16.17
C ASP A 394 29.29 28.72 14.85
N SER A 395 28.99 27.74 14.03
CA SER A 395 28.15 27.90 12.83
C SER A 395 26.66 28.07 13.12
N VAL A 396 26.18 27.58 14.29
CA VAL A 396 24.77 27.64 14.66
C VAL A 396 24.37 29.06 15.02
N THR A 397 23.35 29.59 14.35
CA THR A 397 22.78 30.93 14.59
C THR A 397 21.40 30.87 15.24
N SER A 398 20.68 29.73 15.13
CA SER A 398 19.35 29.57 15.72
C SER A 398 19.12 28.17 16.28
N ILE A 399 18.43 28.13 17.42
CA ILE A 399 17.94 26.91 18.09
C ILE A 399 16.42 26.96 18.11
N GLY A 400 15.75 25.98 17.55
CA GLY A 400 14.30 25.90 17.39
C GLY A 400 13.55 25.77 18.73
N LYS A 401 12.26 25.99 18.68
CA LYS A 401 11.35 25.82 19.81
C LYS A 401 11.39 24.37 20.31
N PHE A 402 11.50 24.17 21.63
CA PHE A 402 11.56 22.86 22.26
C PHE A 402 12.71 21.95 21.77
N ALA A 403 13.74 22.46 21.11
CA ALA A 403 14.78 21.67 20.45
C ALA A 403 15.41 20.59 21.35
N PHE A 404 15.62 20.84 22.64
CA PHE A 404 16.15 19.92 23.65
C PHE A 404 15.18 19.72 24.83
N ARG A 405 13.88 19.94 24.62
CA ARG A 405 12.87 19.77 25.66
C ARG A 405 12.88 18.32 26.19
N GLY A 406 12.85 18.16 27.52
CA GLY A 406 12.79 16.84 28.15
C GLY A 406 14.07 16.01 28.00
N CYS A 407 15.22 16.63 27.70
CA CYS A 407 16.54 16.00 27.78
C CYS A 407 16.98 15.92 29.24
N ALA A 408 16.34 15.03 30.02
CA ALA A 408 16.44 14.99 31.47
C ALA A 408 17.87 14.74 32.00
N SER A 409 18.76 14.12 31.22
CA SER A 409 20.15 13.86 31.60
C SER A 409 21.11 14.98 31.17
N LEU A 410 20.65 16.00 30.43
CA LEU A 410 21.47 17.09 29.95
C LEU A 410 21.63 18.13 31.07
N THR A 411 22.78 18.11 31.74
CA THR A 411 23.03 18.99 32.92
C THR A 411 23.68 20.31 32.56
N SER A 412 24.32 20.39 31.40
CA SER A 412 24.95 21.61 30.90
C SER A 412 25.04 21.64 29.39
N VAL A 413 24.98 22.82 28.80
CA VAL A 413 25.22 23.04 27.37
C VAL A 413 25.93 24.39 27.22
N THR A 414 26.95 24.43 26.36
CA THR A 414 27.58 25.69 25.99
C THR A 414 26.88 26.24 24.75
N ILE A 415 26.35 27.46 24.87
CA ILE A 415 25.74 28.19 23.76
C ILE A 415 26.79 29.13 23.17
N PRO A 416 27.20 28.96 21.91
CA PRO A 416 28.21 29.82 21.28
C PRO A 416 27.65 31.23 21.03
N ASN A 417 28.57 32.19 20.89
CA ASN A 417 28.22 33.62 20.68
C ASN A 417 27.51 33.85 19.32
N SER A 418 27.60 32.92 18.40
CA SER A 418 26.93 32.97 17.10
C SER A 418 25.41 32.81 17.19
N VAL A 419 24.90 32.19 18.28
CA VAL A 419 23.46 31.97 18.45
C VAL A 419 22.76 33.29 18.77
N THR A 420 21.94 33.74 17.84
CA THR A 420 21.17 35.00 17.95
C THR A 420 19.69 34.74 18.27
N SER A 421 19.21 33.49 18.17
CA SER A 421 17.82 33.10 18.43
C SER A 421 17.72 31.76 19.13
N ILE A 422 16.96 31.72 20.23
CA ILE A 422 16.59 30.51 20.97
C ILE A 422 15.07 30.50 21.10
N GLY A 423 14.44 29.46 20.57
CA GLY A 423 12.99 29.28 20.61
C GLY A 423 12.45 28.97 22.01
N ASP A 424 11.15 29.20 22.22
CA ASP A 424 10.48 28.95 23.47
C ASP A 424 10.68 27.54 23.99
N GLY A 425 11.04 27.39 25.25
CA GLY A 425 11.20 26.07 25.89
C GLY A 425 12.27 25.19 25.28
N ALA A 426 13.26 25.79 24.55
CA ALA A 426 14.32 24.99 23.86
C ALA A 426 15.02 24.01 24.80
N PHE A 427 15.17 24.32 26.09
CA PHE A 427 15.78 23.49 27.13
C PHE A 427 14.83 23.20 28.31
N ALA A 428 13.51 23.26 28.09
CA ALA A 428 12.54 22.93 29.14
C ALA A 428 12.63 21.48 29.56
N SER A 429 12.63 21.23 30.86
CA SER A 429 12.66 19.87 31.46
C SER A 429 11.29 19.23 31.52
#